data_674fb5e5b346f9b9f72394798c8f3999
#
_entry.id   674fb5e5b346f9b9f72394798c8f3999
#
_cell.length_a   1.000
_cell.length_b   1.000
_cell.length_c   1.000
_cell.angle_alpha   90.00
_cell.angle_beta   90.00
_cell.angle_gamma   90.00
#
_symmetry.space_group_name_H-M   'P 1'
#
loop_
_entity.id
_entity.type
_entity.pdbx_description
1 polymer ?
#
loop_
_entity_poly.entity_id
_entity_poly.type
_entity_poly.pdbx_seq_one_letter_code
_entity_poly.pdbx_strand_id
1 'polypeptide(L)'
;MLAFFDPDQFKHEPKFSLFSGVPKPNSEVAERAKVLRDALLQHGHELKIPKPHGITPVEAVHHQDYLHFLKNIYRRWQEIPGASAEVIPNIHPNRTTGSEPCGIPESAVGQAGWYMADTACPISNETWNSALASANTAVGAAQAVLDGHNSAYALCRPPGHHAFADLAGGFCFLNNS
;
A
#
# COMPACT_ATOMS: atom_id res chain seq x y z
N MET A 1 -25.14 -5.19 6.93
CA MET A 1 -24.13 -4.11 6.98
C MET A 1 -23.64 -3.86 5.57
N LEU A 2 -23.46 -2.59 5.21
CA LEU A 2 -22.85 -2.21 3.93
C LEU A 2 -21.33 -2.45 3.98
N ALA A 3 -20.78 -3.13 2.98
CA ALA A 3 -19.37 -3.38 2.84
C ALA A 3 -18.85 -2.86 1.50
N PHE A 4 -17.61 -2.43 1.47
CA PHE A 4 -16.94 -1.93 0.27
C PHE A 4 -15.71 -2.78 -0.04
N PHE A 5 -15.51 -3.07 -1.32
CA PHE A 5 -14.34 -3.76 -1.83
C PHE A 5 -14.12 -3.42 -3.31
N ASP A 6 -12.91 -3.06 -3.66
CA ASP A 6 -12.49 -2.84 -5.04
C ASP A 6 -11.66 -4.04 -5.53
N PRO A 7 -12.06 -4.73 -6.62
CA PRO A 7 -11.32 -5.87 -7.15
C PRO A 7 -9.87 -5.58 -7.57
N ASP A 8 -9.51 -4.33 -7.84
CA ASP A 8 -8.13 -3.94 -8.17
C ASP A 8 -7.16 -4.23 -7.02
N GLN A 9 -7.65 -4.38 -5.80
CA GLN A 9 -6.88 -4.83 -4.65
C GLN A 9 -6.32 -6.26 -4.80
N PHE A 10 -6.89 -7.10 -5.65
CA PHE A 10 -6.35 -8.43 -5.94
C PHE A 10 -5.04 -8.41 -6.73
N LYS A 11 -4.77 -7.32 -7.46
CA LYS A 11 -3.60 -7.18 -8.32
C LYS A 11 -2.28 -7.00 -7.56
N HIS A 12 -2.33 -6.60 -6.28
CA HIS A 12 -1.14 -6.54 -5.44
C HIS A 12 -0.70 -7.95 -5.06
N GLU A 13 0.29 -8.51 -5.76
CA GLU A 13 0.77 -9.88 -5.55
C GLU A 13 2.29 -9.98 -5.56
N PRO A 14 2.99 -9.36 -4.60
CA PRO A 14 4.42 -9.57 -4.46
C PRO A 14 4.70 -11.04 -4.14
N LYS A 15 5.70 -11.62 -4.80
CA LYS A 15 6.00 -13.06 -4.71
C LYS A 15 6.75 -13.41 -3.44
N PHE A 16 7.59 -12.50 -2.94
CA PHE A 16 8.41 -12.74 -1.76
C PHE A 16 8.63 -11.45 -0.97
N SER A 17 9.02 -11.62 0.27
CA SER A 17 9.55 -10.60 1.16
C SER A 17 10.76 -11.14 1.89
N LEU A 18 11.55 -10.28 2.55
CA LEU A 18 12.71 -10.72 3.33
C LEU A 18 12.36 -10.73 4.81
N PHE A 19 12.59 -11.88 5.46
CA PHE A 19 12.49 -12.03 6.90
C PHE A 19 13.83 -12.51 7.45
N SER A 20 14.43 -11.72 8.31
CA SER A 20 15.79 -11.99 8.84
C SER A 20 16.83 -12.23 7.72
N GLY A 21 16.73 -11.47 6.62
CA GLY A 21 17.60 -11.59 5.46
C GLY A 21 17.31 -12.78 4.54
N VAL A 22 16.30 -13.59 4.84
CA VAL A 22 15.94 -14.79 4.04
C VAL A 22 14.70 -14.48 3.19
N PRO A 23 14.72 -14.70 1.86
CA PRO A 23 13.54 -14.65 1.03
C PRO A 23 12.52 -15.71 1.47
N LYS A 24 11.28 -15.26 1.70
CA LYS A 24 10.13 -16.13 2.03
C LYS A 24 8.95 -15.74 1.16
N PRO A 25 8.04 -16.68 0.84
CA PRO A 25 6.77 -16.32 0.20
C PRO A 25 6.08 -15.21 0.99
N ASN A 26 5.52 -14.24 0.28
CA ASN A 26 4.78 -13.17 0.94
C ASN A 26 3.54 -13.73 1.63
N SER A 27 3.30 -13.32 2.87
CA SER A 27 2.13 -13.77 3.65
C SER A 27 0.90 -12.89 3.43
N GLU A 28 1.09 -11.66 2.92
CA GLU A 28 0.00 -10.77 2.52
C GLU A 28 -0.39 -11.12 1.06
N VAL A 29 -1.34 -12.05 0.90
CA VAL A 29 -1.74 -12.62 -0.40
C VAL A 29 -3.19 -12.27 -0.74
N ALA A 30 -3.53 -12.25 -2.04
CA ALA A 30 -4.87 -11.95 -2.54
C ALA A 30 -5.95 -12.89 -1.98
N GLU A 31 -5.60 -14.14 -1.67
CA GLU A 31 -6.53 -15.13 -1.10
C GLU A 31 -7.13 -14.69 0.24
N ARG A 32 -6.41 -13.91 1.04
CA ARG A 32 -6.94 -13.35 2.30
C ARG A 32 -8.16 -12.45 2.05
N ALA A 33 -8.06 -11.54 1.09
CA ALA A 33 -9.18 -10.66 0.73
C ALA A 33 -10.32 -11.44 0.07
N LYS A 34 -10.02 -12.47 -0.72
CA LYS A 34 -11.02 -13.34 -1.32
C LYS A 34 -11.84 -14.08 -0.27
N VAL A 35 -11.20 -14.71 0.70
CA VAL A 35 -11.87 -15.42 1.80
C VAL A 35 -12.78 -14.46 2.59
N LEU A 36 -12.29 -13.27 2.92
CA LEU A 36 -13.08 -12.26 3.66
C LEU A 36 -14.26 -11.74 2.83
N ARG A 37 -14.04 -11.45 1.55
CA ARG A 37 -15.10 -11.05 0.62
C ARG A 37 -16.21 -12.10 0.52
N ASP A 38 -15.81 -13.36 0.33
CA ASP A 38 -16.75 -14.46 0.17
C ASP A 38 -17.53 -14.71 1.48
N ALA A 39 -16.89 -14.57 2.64
CA ALA A 39 -17.56 -14.62 3.93
C ALA A 39 -18.60 -13.51 4.09
N LEU A 40 -18.29 -12.26 3.69
CA LEU A 40 -19.25 -11.15 3.71
C LEU A 40 -20.50 -11.47 2.88
N LEU A 41 -20.31 -11.99 1.67
CA LEU A 41 -21.42 -12.39 0.78
C LEU A 41 -22.24 -13.54 1.36
N GLN A 42 -21.59 -14.58 1.91
CA GLN A 42 -22.26 -15.72 2.54
C GLN A 42 -23.10 -15.32 3.74
N HIS A 43 -22.68 -14.29 4.48
CA HIS A 43 -23.44 -13.76 5.62
C HIS A 43 -24.47 -12.70 5.21
N GLY A 44 -24.76 -12.55 3.92
CA GLY A 44 -25.80 -11.67 3.42
C GLY A 44 -25.49 -10.18 3.52
N HIS A 45 -24.21 -9.81 3.57
CA HIS A 45 -23.81 -8.42 3.56
C HIS A 45 -23.84 -7.85 2.12
N GLU A 46 -24.30 -6.62 1.98
CA GLU A 46 -24.26 -5.90 0.70
C GLU A 46 -22.83 -5.45 0.42
N LEU A 47 -22.26 -5.91 -0.70
CA LEU A 47 -20.91 -5.55 -1.13
C LEU A 47 -20.97 -4.59 -2.31
N LYS A 48 -20.33 -3.43 -2.17
CA LYS A 48 -20.27 -2.39 -3.21
C LYS A 48 -18.82 -2.11 -3.61
N ILE A 49 -18.64 -1.76 -4.87
CA ILE A 49 -17.42 -1.10 -5.33
C ILE A 49 -17.53 0.38 -4.92
N PRO A 50 -16.49 0.96 -4.28
CA PRO A 50 -16.52 2.37 -3.91
C PRO A 50 -16.54 3.25 -5.17
N LYS A 51 -17.16 4.43 -5.05
CA LYS A 51 -16.98 5.46 -6.08
C LYS A 51 -15.53 5.92 -6.09
N PRO A 52 -14.96 6.27 -7.25
CA PRO A 52 -13.63 6.85 -7.29
C PRO A 52 -13.59 8.20 -6.53
N HIS A 53 -12.75 8.30 -5.51
CA HIS A 53 -12.50 9.55 -4.78
C HIS A 53 -11.26 10.28 -5.31
N GLY A 54 -10.53 9.65 -6.26
CA GLY A 54 -9.30 10.20 -6.83
C GLY A 54 -8.12 10.16 -5.86
N ILE A 55 -7.16 11.04 -6.10
CA ILE A 55 -5.91 11.11 -5.34
C ILE A 55 -6.00 12.10 -4.15
N THR A 56 -6.91 13.06 -4.19
CA THR A 56 -6.99 14.16 -3.22
C THR A 56 -7.05 13.72 -1.76
N PRO A 57 -7.84 12.68 -1.36
CA PRO A 57 -7.81 12.21 0.04
C PRO A 57 -6.44 11.64 0.45
N VAL A 58 -5.73 11.04 -0.49
CA VAL A 58 -4.40 10.46 -0.26
C VAL A 58 -3.34 11.56 -0.13
N GLU A 59 -3.42 12.61 -0.96
CA GLU A 59 -2.55 13.80 -0.89
C GLU A 59 -2.73 14.60 0.40
N ALA A 60 -3.89 14.50 1.04
CA ALA A 60 -4.13 15.13 2.34
C ALA A 60 -3.36 14.45 3.50
N VAL A 61 -2.95 13.18 3.32
CA VAL A 61 -2.29 12.35 4.34
C VAL A 61 -0.80 12.16 4.05
N HIS A 62 -0.43 12.05 2.77
CA HIS A 62 0.91 11.66 2.35
C HIS A 62 1.67 12.79 1.67
N HIS A 63 2.99 12.84 1.89
CA HIS A 63 3.89 13.77 1.20
C HIS A 63 3.94 13.46 -0.31
N GLN A 64 3.95 14.51 -1.13
CA GLN A 64 3.96 14.39 -2.59
C GLN A 64 5.16 13.60 -3.12
N ASP A 65 6.35 13.80 -2.54
CA ASP A 65 7.56 13.08 -2.94
C ASP A 65 7.43 11.56 -2.69
N TYR A 66 6.79 11.18 -1.58
CA TYR A 66 6.49 9.79 -1.28
C TYR A 66 5.48 9.20 -2.28
N LEU A 67 4.41 9.92 -2.60
CA LEU A 67 3.43 9.49 -3.59
C LEU A 67 4.07 9.34 -4.98
N HIS A 68 4.94 10.29 -5.35
CA HIS A 68 5.71 10.21 -6.58
C HIS A 68 6.63 8.97 -6.59
N PHE A 69 7.34 8.72 -5.49
CA PHE A 69 8.13 7.49 -5.31
C PHE A 69 7.27 6.25 -5.51
N LEU A 70 6.21 6.07 -4.73
CA LEU A 70 5.39 4.87 -4.73
C LEU A 70 4.80 4.55 -6.11
N LYS A 71 4.39 5.59 -6.84
CA LYS A 71 3.84 5.48 -8.20
C LYS A 71 4.87 5.04 -9.25
N ASN A 72 6.14 5.42 -9.09
CA ASN A 72 7.14 5.29 -10.14
C ASN A 72 8.25 4.27 -9.84
N ILE A 73 8.41 3.87 -8.57
CA ILE A 73 9.59 3.11 -8.14
C ILE A 73 9.69 1.74 -8.82
N TYR A 74 8.56 1.05 -9.02
CA TYR A 74 8.60 -0.26 -9.66
C TYR A 74 9.22 -0.19 -11.06
N ARG A 75 8.78 0.74 -11.91
CA ARG A 75 9.33 0.92 -13.24
C ARG A 75 10.83 1.26 -13.19
N ARG A 76 11.24 2.20 -12.34
CA ARG A 76 12.65 2.59 -12.16
C ARG A 76 13.52 1.45 -11.63
N TRP A 77 12.95 0.60 -10.79
CA TRP A 77 13.63 -0.58 -10.26
C TRP A 77 13.93 -1.60 -11.35
N GLN A 78 12.98 -1.82 -12.26
CA GLN A 78 13.15 -2.76 -13.40
C GLN A 78 14.19 -2.29 -14.42
N GLU A 79 14.57 -1.01 -14.41
CA GLU A 79 15.65 -0.47 -15.23
C GLU A 79 17.06 -0.83 -14.69
N ILE A 80 17.16 -1.37 -13.47
CA ILE A 80 18.43 -1.76 -12.85
C ILE A 80 18.82 -3.16 -13.34
N PRO A 81 19.97 -3.35 -13.99
CA PRO A 81 20.42 -4.67 -14.45
C PRO A 81 20.53 -5.67 -13.28
N GLY A 82 19.84 -6.80 -13.38
CA GLY A 82 19.87 -7.85 -12.36
C GLY A 82 19.06 -7.57 -11.10
N ALA A 83 18.22 -6.52 -11.08
CA ALA A 83 17.31 -6.26 -9.97
C ALA A 83 16.31 -7.40 -9.76
N SER A 84 15.83 -7.55 -8.53
CA SER A 84 14.76 -8.48 -8.19
C SER A 84 13.44 -8.06 -8.85
N ALA A 85 12.50 -9.01 -8.96
CA ALA A 85 11.16 -8.75 -9.48
C ALA A 85 10.37 -7.78 -8.59
N GLU A 86 10.67 -7.74 -7.30
CA GLU A 86 10.03 -6.87 -6.32
C GLU A 86 11.00 -5.77 -5.88
N VAL A 87 10.48 -4.57 -5.62
CA VAL A 87 11.27 -3.52 -4.95
C VAL A 87 11.34 -3.84 -3.48
N ILE A 88 12.53 -4.13 -3.00
CA ILE A 88 12.81 -4.38 -1.58
C ILE A 88 14.09 -3.62 -1.22
N PRO A 89 14.09 -2.79 -0.16
CA PRO A 89 15.28 -2.03 0.21
C PRO A 89 16.41 -2.98 0.69
N ASN A 90 17.62 -2.72 0.25
CA ASN A 90 18.82 -3.38 0.74
C ASN A 90 19.74 -2.43 1.54
N ILE A 91 19.37 -1.16 1.59
CA ILE A 91 20.03 -0.09 2.34
C ILE A 91 18.98 0.89 2.83
N HIS A 92 19.13 1.39 4.05
CA HIS A 92 18.32 2.48 4.59
C HIS A 92 19.22 3.70 4.83
N PRO A 93 19.21 4.70 3.93
CA PRO A 93 19.98 5.92 4.09
C PRO A 93 19.60 6.67 5.38
N ASN A 94 20.57 7.29 6.02
CA ASN A 94 20.29 8.20 7.12
C ASN A 94 19.49 9.41 6.60
N ARG A 95 18.39 9.73 7.27
CA ARG A 95 17.56 10.91 6.94
C ARG A 95 18.10 12.19 7.55
N THR A 96 18.98 12.08 8.54
CA THR A 96 19.63 13.20 9.19
C THR A 96 21.11 12.93 9.43
N THR A 97 21.93 13.99 9.40
CA THR A 97 23.33 13.94 9.83
C THR A 97 23.50 14.96 10.94
N GLY A 98 23.64 14.49 12.18
CA GLY A 98 23.56 15.38 13.35
C GLY A 98 22.14 15.96 13.47
N SER A 99 22.02 17.30 13.45
CA SER A 99 20.73 18.03 13.47
C SER A 99 20.20 18.40 12.07
N GLU A 100 20.99 18.15 11.02
CA GLU A 100 20.63 18.56 9.66
C GLU A 100 19.94 17.44 8.88
N PRO A 101 18.85 17.74 8.14
CA PRO A 101 18.22 16.78 7.26
C PRO A 101 19.12 16.45 6.07
N CYS A 102 19.19 15.18 5.69
CA CYS A 102 19.85 14.75 4.47
C CYS A 102 18.90 14.91 3.27
N GLY A 103 19.48 15.13 2.07
CA GLY A 103 18.71 15.15 0.83
C GLY A 103 18.15 13.77 0.47
N ILE A 104 17.02 13.79 -0.23
CA ILE A 104 16.40 12.57 -0.77
C ILE A 104 17.34 11.93 -1.80
N PRO A 105 17.64 10.63 -1.72
CA PRO A 105 18.47 9.97 -2.70
C PRO A 105 17.90 10.02 -4.12
N GLU A 106 18.76 10.19 -5.12
CA GLU A 106 18.34 10.21 -6.53
C GLU A 106 18.13 8.78 -7.09
N SER A 107 18.95 7.81 -6.65
CA SER A 107 18.89 6.44 -7.15
C SER A 107 17.64 5.69 -6.67
N ALA A 108 17.13 4.77 -7.51
CA ALA A 108 16.01 3.92 -7.14
C ALA A 108 16.30 3.07 -5.89
N VAL A 109 17.52 2.57 -5.74
CA VAL A 109 17.95 1.79 -4.56
C VAL A 109 17.93 2.66 -3.30
N GLY A 110 18.47 3.87 -3.37
CA GLY A 110 18.46 4.81 -2.25
C GLY A 110 17.04 5.23 -1.87
N GLN A 111 16.18 5.52 -2.86
CA GLN A 111 14.78 5.87 -2.62
C GLN A 111 13.96 4.71 -2.03
N ALA A 112 14.20 3.47 -2.45
CA ALA A 112 13.57 2.31 -1.82
C ALA A 112 13.86 2.29 -0.31
N GLY A 113 15.12 2.45 0.11
CA GLY A 113 15.45 2.51 1.53
C GLY A 113 15.04 3.80 2.25
N TRP A 114 14.84 4.90 1.51
CA TRP A 114 14.37 6.16 2.07
C TRP A 114 12.88 6.13 2.43
N TYR A 115 12.06 5.50 1.57
CA TYR A 115 10.60 5.50 1.68
C TYR A 115 9.99 4.17 2.14
N MET A 116 10.80 3.14 2.40
CA MET A 116 10.37 1.85 2.92
C MET A 116 11.08 1.56 4.24
N ALA A 117 10.33 1.38 5.33
CA ALA A 117 10.86 1.20 6.68
C ALA A 117 11.45 -0.20 6.90
N ASP A 118 10.96 -1.19 6.15
CA ASP A 118 11.31 -2.59 6.34
C ASP A 118 11.29 -3.35 5.01
N THR A 119 11.58 -4.64 5.07
CA THR A 119 11.59 -5.55 3.93
C THR A 119 10.31 -6.38 3.81
N ALA A 120 9.29 -6.08 4.62
CA ALA A 120 8.00 -6.78 4.63
C ALA A 120 6.95 -6.12 3.74
N CYS A 121 7.26 -4.96 3.14
CA CYS A 121 6.36 -4.25 2.23
C CYS A 121 6.92 -4.21 0.78
N PRO A 122 7.18 -5.35 0.12
CA PRO A 122 7.71 -5.37 -1.23
C PRO A 122 6.73 -4.71 -2.22
N ILE A 123 7.28 -3.89 -3.14
CA ILE A 123 6.47 -3.22 -4.16
C ILE A 123 6.56 -4.01 -5.47
N SER A 124 5.41 -4.45 -5.97
CA SER A 124 5.21 -5.08 -7.27
C SER A 124 4.60 -4.10 -8.28
N ASN A 125 4.42 -4.54 -9.52
CA ASN A 125 3.89 -3.70 -10.60
C ASN A 125 2.56 -3.00 -10.27
N GLU A 126 1.64 -3.71 -9.63
CA GLU A 126 0.28 -3.21 -9.36
C GLU A 126 0.10 -2.67 -7.93
N THR A 127 1.18 -2.57 -7.14
CA THR A 127 1.08 -2.12 -5.75
C THR A 127 0.46 -0.73 -5.63
N TRP A 128 0.86 0.22 -6.47
CA TRP A 128 0.29 1.57 -6.48
C TRP A 128 -1.22 1.56 -6.72
N ASN A 129 -1.66 0.87 -7.77
CA ASN A 129 -3.07 0.82 -8.15
C ASN A 129 -3.91 0.15 -7.05
N SER A 130 -3.43 -0.95 -6.49
CA SER A 130 -4.12 -1.68 -5.43
C SER A 130 -4.15 -0.89 -4.11
N ALA A 131 -3.07 -0.19 -3.76
CA ALA A 131 -3.04 0.67 -2.57
C ALA A 131 -4.01 1.85 -2.71
N LEU A 132 -4.10 2.47 -3.89
CA LEU A 132 -5.06 3.53 -4.17
C LEU A 132 -6.51 3.02 -4.12
N ALA A 133 -6.78 1.84 -4.67
CA ALA A 133 -8.09 1.17 -4.58
C ALA A 133 -8.47 0.88 -3.11
N SER A 134 -7.50 0.44 -2.31
CA SER A 134 -7.67 0.21 -0.87
C SER A 134 -8.01 1.52 -0.12
N ALA A 135 -7.28 2.59 -0.36
CA ALA A 135 -7.55 3.90 0.24
C ALA A 135 -8.95 4.43 -0.16
N ASN A 136 -9.30 4.36 -1.45
CA ASN A 136 -10.64 4.74 -1.93
C ASN A 136 -11.76 3.88 -1.29
N THR A 137 -11.47 2.61 -0.99
CA THR A 137 -12.42 1.72 -0.30
C THR A 137 -12.70 2.22 1.12
N ALA A 138 -11.68 2.64 1.86
CA ALA A 138 -11.82 3.23 3.20
C ALA A 138 -12.61 4.55 3.16
N VAL A 139 -12.26 5.44 2.23
CA VAL A 139 -12.97 6.72 2.04
C VAL A 139 -14.46 6.47 1.70
N GLY A 140 -14.74 5.49 0.82
CA GLY A 140 -16.13 5.14 0.46
C GLY A 140 -16.94 4.62 1.65
N ALA A 141 -16.32 3.83 2.53
CA ALA A 141 -16.98 3.35 3.75
C ALA A 141 -17.20 4.49 4.76
N ALA A 142 -16.23 5.38 4.94
CA ALA A 142 -16.38 6.57 5.78
C ALA A 142 -17.49 7.49 5.27
N GLN A 143 -17.53 7.74 3.96
CA GLN A 143 -18.58 8.55 3.34
C GLN A 143 -19.98 7.94 3.55
N ALA A 144 -20.12 6.62 3.45
CA ALA A 144 -21.40 5.97 3.71
C ALA A 144 -21.91 6.21 5.14
N VAL A 145 -21.03 6.23 6.14
CA VAL A 145 -21.43 6.57 7.52
C VAL A 145 -21.80 8.04 7.63
N LEU A 146 -21.08 8.94 6.97
CA LEU A 146 -21.43 10.36 6.93
C LEU A 146 -22.76 10.62 6.22
N ASP A 147 -23.09 9.79 5.24
CA ASP A 147 -24.38 9.85 4.50
C ASP A 147 -25.56 9.22 5.31
N GLY A 148 -25.33 8.77 6.53
CA GLY A 148 -26.35 8.31 7.47
C GLY A 148 -26.49 6.80 7.63
N HIS A 149 -25.59 5.99 7.07
CA HIS A 149 -25.54 4.56 7.40
C HIS A 149 -25.00 4.34 8.83
N ASN A 150 -25.66 3.47 9.59
CA ASN A 150 -25.26 3.18 10.97
C ASN A 150 -23.85 2.57 11.09
N SER A 151 -23.41 1.86 10.07
CA SER A 151 -22.08 1.26 10.00
C SER A 151 -21.73 0.89 8.56
N ALA A 152 -20.42 0.90 8.26
CA ALA A 152 -19.87 0.41 7.00
C ALA A 152 -18.59 -0.37 7.28
N TYR A 153 -18.23 -1.28 6.38
CA TYR A 153 -17.01 -2.05 6.44
C TYR A 153 -16.19 -1.83 5.17
N ALA A 154 -14.95 -1.44 5.32
CA ALA A 154 -13.98 -1.35 4.23
C ALA A 154 -13.08 -2.59 4.25
N LEU A 155 -13.20 -3.46 3.26
CA LEU A 155 -12.25 -4.56 3.05
C LEU A 155 -11.05 -4.01 2.28
N CYS A 156 -10.01 -3.64 3.01
CA CYS A 156 -8.82 -2.97 2.49
C CYS A 156 -7.65 -3.93 2.32
N ARG A 157 -7.12 -4.01 1.08
CA ARG A 157 -5.88 -4.71 0.74
C ARG A 157 -5.13 -3.97 -0.39
N PRO A 158 -3.83 -3.67 -0.22
CA PRO A 158 -3.03 -3.86 0.99
C PRO A 158 -3.57 -3.06 2.18
N PRO A 159 -3.17 -3.43 3.42
CA PRO A 159 -3.53 -2.67 4.62
C PRO A 159 -2.84 -1.30 4.63
N GLY A 160 -3.20 -0.41 5.59
CA GLY A 160 -2.67 0.94 5.62
C GLY A 160 -2.18 1.43 6.99
N HIS A 161 -2.53 0.75 8.07
CA HIS A 161 -2.33 1.22 9.44
C HIS A 161 -0.86 1.37 9.90
N HIS A 162 0.10 0.80 9.16
CA HIS A 162 1.53 1.00 9.40
C HIS A 162 2.17 2.06 8.50
N ALA A 163 1.45 2.58 7.50
CA ALA A 163 2.00 3.61 6.62
C ALA A 163 2.05 4.97 7.33
N PHE A 164 3.20 5.64 7.24
CA PHE A 164 3.37 7.03 7.68
C PHE A 164 3.11 7.99 6.52
N ALA A 165 3.19 9.28 6.78
CA ALA A 165 3.00 10.30 5.74
C ALA A 165 3.99 10.16 4.58
N ASP A 166 5.20 9.62 4.84
CA ASP A 166 6.29 9.50 3.87
C ASP A 166 7.04 8.16 3.95
N LEU A 167 6.40 7.09 4.50
CA LEU A 167 7.11 5.84 4.73
C LEU A 167 6.16 4.64 4.65
N ALA A 168 6.47 3.67 3.79
CA ALA A 168 5.82 2.36 3.73
C ALA A 168 6.44 1.40 4.75
N GLY A 169 5.66 0.44 5.25
CA GLY A 169 6.16 -0.60 6.15
C GLY A 169 5.06 -1.56 6.58
N GLY A 170 5.40 -2.75 7.05
CA GLY A 170 4.43 -3.71 7.58
C GLY A 170 3.31 -4.08 6.60
N PHE A 171 3.62 -4.32 5.34
CA PHE A 171 2.67 -4.55 4.23
C PHE A 171 1.85 -3.32 3.81
N CYS A 172 2.06 -2.13 4.40
CA CYS A 172 1.24 -0.94 4.22
C CYS A 172 1.96 0.08 3.35
N PHE A 173 1.22 0.73 2.45
CA PHE A 173 1.74 1.73 1.51
C PHE A 173 1.02 3.07 1.65
N LEU A 174 -0.31 3.08 1.64
CA LEU A 174 -1.12 4.27 1.88
C LEU A 174 -1.93 4.08 3.16
N ASN A 175 -1.90 5.06 4.03
CA ASN A 175 -2.68 5.02 5.27
C ASN A 175 -4.18 5.13 4.94
N ASN A 176 -4.95 4.16 5.39
CA ASN A 176 -6.39 4.04 5.16
C ASN A 176 -7.16 3.77 6.47
N SER A 177 -6.58 4.15 7.60
CA SER A 177 -7.18 3.98 8.94
C SER A 177 -7.39 5.31 9.66
#